data_83da4da8086e85216ea8813b061e185e
#
_entry.id   83da4da8086e85216ea8813b061e185e
#
_cell.length_a   1.000
_cell.length_b   1.000
_cell.length_c   1.000
_cell.angle_alpha   90.00
_cell.angle_beta   90.00
_cell.angle_gamma   90.00
#
_symmetry.space_group_name_H-M   'P 1'
#
loop_
_entity.id
_entity.type
_entity.pdbx_description
1 polymer ?
#
loop_
_entity_poly.entity_id
_entity_poly.type
_entity_poly.pdbx_seq_one_letter_code
_entity_poly.pdbx_strand_id
1 'polypeptide(L)'
;MNFLYLLKFIIIGDSAVGKSNMLLRYIHDRFNEDFHSTIGVEFGAKNIQIDGKVFRIQIWDTAGQETFRSITRAYYKNSVCAFVVYDISNRATFDNIKSWVEDCKRLSPKTVLMVLVGNKIDLEERREVSYNEGSIFAQKNGMLFLNVRLKLGIMLNKFLWKALEKFIKE
;
A
#
# COMPACT_ATOMS: atom_id res chain seq x y z
N MET A 1 -23.05 -11.55 -6.69
CA MET A 1 -23.32 -10.10 -6.56
C MET A 1 -22.58 -9.38 -7.67
N ASN A 2 -23.30 -8.69 -8.55
CA ASN A 2 -22.65 -7.87 -9.58
C ASN A 2 -22.10 -6.61 -8.93
N PHE A 3 -20.83 -6.29 -9.17
CA PHE A 3 -20.21 -5.03 -8.75
C PHE A 3 -20.41 -3.96 -9.83
N LEU A 4 -20.57 -2.70 -9.40
CA LEU A 4 -20.71 -1.55 -10.30
C LEU A 4 -19.37 -0.94 -10.68
N TYR A 5 -18.38 -1.01 -9.78
CA TYR A 5 -17.08 -0.38 -9.93
C TYR A 5 -15.95 -1.36 -9.63
N LEU A 6 -14.92 -1.33 -10.45
CA LEU A 6 -13.68 -2.07 -10.25
C LEU A 6 -12.56 -1.08 -9.93
N LEU A 7 -11.97 -1.20 -8.75
CA LEU A 7 -10.91 -0.33 -8.27
C LEU A 7 -9.62 -1.14 -8.08
N LYS A 8 -8.59 -0.82 -8.84
CA LYS A 8 -7.30 -1.47 -8.77
C LYS A 8 -6.37 -0.70 -7.85
N PHE A 9 -5.87 -1.36 -6.81
CA PHE A 9 -4.88 -0.88 -5.87
C PHE A 9 -3.58 -1.65 -6.03
N ILE A 10 -2.45 -0.98 -5.87
CA ILE A 10 -1.13 -1.60 -5.87
C ILE A 10 -0.42 -1.34 -4.54
N ILE A 11 0.40 -2.29 -4.13
CA ILE A 11 1.27 -2.15 -2.96
C ILE A 11 2.72 -2.25 -3.44
N ILE A 12 3.51 -1.21 -3.18
CA ILE A 12 4.90 -1.07 -3.61
C ILE A 12 5.79 -0.68 -2.43
N GLY A 13 7.06 -0.92 -2.54
CA GLY A 13 8.08 -0.68 -1.51
C GLY A 13 9.12 -1.79 -1.50
N ASP A 14 10.16 -1.62 -0.70
CA ASP A 14 11.26 -2.57 -0.60
C ASP A 14 10.82 -3.97 -0.12
N SER A 15 11.68 -4.94 -0.28
CA SER A 15 11.48 -6.28 0.27
C SER A 15 11.37 -6.22 1.81
N ALA A 16 10.59 -7.11 2.40
CA ALA A 16 10.42 -7.29 3.84
C ALA A 16 9.76 -6.12 4.61
N VAL A 17 9.24 -5.09 3.95
CA VAL A 17 8.52 -4.00 4.64
C VAL A 17 7.09 -4.38 5.08
N GLY A 18 6.59 -5.56 4.66
CA GLY A 18 5.29 -6.10 5.09
C GLY A 18 4.16 -5.94 4.08
N LYS A 19 4.44 -5.77 2.79
CA LYS A 19 3.43 -5.63 1.72
C LYS A 19 2.48 -6.82 1.63
N SER A 20 3.03 -8.04 1.58
CA SER A 20 2.24 -9.28 1.49
C SER A 20 1.38 -9.49 2.74
N ASN A 21 1.87 -9.14 3.92
CA ASN A 21 1.06 -9.15 5.13
C ASN A 21 -0.07 -8.10 5.11
N MET A 22 0.13 -6.99 4.42
CA MET A 22 -0.91 -5.99 4.21
C MET A 22 -2.05 -6.54 3.35
N LEU A 23 -1.71 -7.23 2.24
CA LEU A 23 -2.68 -7.94 1.41
C LEU A 23 -3.42 -9.04 2.20
N LEU A 24 -2.66 -9.90 2.89
CA LEU A 24 -3.19 -11.01 3.67
C LEU A 24 -4.15 -10.53 4.78
N ARG A 25 -3.79 -9.45 5.46
CA ARG A 25 -4.62 -8.85 6.50
C ARG A 25 -5.92 -8.29 5.92
N TYR A 26 -5.84 -7.60 4.79
CA TYR A 26 -7.01 -7.02 4.16
C TYR A 26 -8.01 -8.07 3.65
N ILE A 27 -7.52 -9.11 2.97
CA ILE A 27 -8.38 -10.12 2.34
C ILE A 27 -8.89 -11.15 3.35
N HIS A 28 -8.01 -11.64 4.24
CA HIS A 28 -8.27 -12.80 5.10
C HIS A 28 -8.29 -12.49 6.59
N ASP A 29 -8.02 -11.24 6.98
CA ASP A 29 -7.81 -10.84 8.38
C ASP A 29 -6.76 -11.68 9.12
N ARG A 30 -5.71 -12.09 8.40
CA ARG A 30 -4.60 -12.92 8.89
C ARG A 30 -3.29 -12.17 8.82
N PHE A 31 -2.33 -12.62 9.62
CA PHE A 31 -0.95 -12.17 9.62
C PHE A 31 -0.02 -13.38 9.60
N ASN A 32 0.98 -13.38 8.75
CA ASN A 32 2.01 -14.42 8.70
C ASN A 32 3.31 -13.85 9.27
N GLU A 33 3.84 -14.51 10.32
CA GLU A 33 5.13 -14.16 10.93
C GLU A 33 6.31 -14.69 10.11
N ASP A 34 6.10 -15.76 9.36
CA ASP A 34 7.13 -16.34 8.50
C ASP A 34 7.33 -15.46 7.28
N PHE A 35 8.56 -14.96 7.15
CA PHE A 35 8.91 -14.12 6.00
C PHE A 35 9.30 -14.99 4.81
N HIS A 36 8.54 -14.87 3.72
CA HIS A 36 8.92 -15.36 2.42
C HIS A 36 8.97 -14.22 1.42
N SER A 37 10.05 -14.14 0.64
CA SER A 37 10.14 -13.15 -0.43
C SER A 37 9.07 -13.41 -1.48
N THR A 38 8.29 -12.36 -1.82
CA THR A 38 7.32 -12.42 -2.91
C THR A 38 8.04 -12.59 -4.25
N ILE A 39 7.66 -13.62 -4.99
CA ILE A 39 8.17 -13.86 -6.35
C ILE A 39 7.12 -13.33 -7.34
N GLY A 40 7.44 -12.22 -8.02
CA GLY A 40 6.53 -11.61 -8.98
C GLY A 40 5.45 -10.76 -8.32
N VAL A 41 4.19 -11.14 -8.45
CA VAL A 41 3.03 -10.39 -7.97
C VAL A 41 2.00 -11.34 -7.36
N GLU A 42 1.48 -10.99 -6.19
CA GLU A 42 0.33 -11.64 -5.58
C GLU A 42 -0.93 -10.79 -5.75
N PHE A 43 -2.07 -11.43 -5.81
CA PHE A 43 -3.36 -10.79 -6.09
C PHE A 43 -4.41 -11.17 -5.07
N GLY A 44 -5.19 -10.18 -4.61
CA GLY A 44 -6.38 -10.41 -3.81
C GLY A 44 -7.52 -9.49 -4.24
N ALA A 45 -8.76 -9.95 -4.06
CA ALA A 45 -9.94 -9.14 -4.35
C ALA A 45 -11.01 -9.28 -3.27
N LYS A 46 -11.69 -8.16 -2.97
CA LYS A 46 -12.78 -8.10 -1.99
C LYS A 46 -13.87 -7.15 -2.49
N ASN A 47 -15.13 -7.57 -2.32
CA ASN A 47 -16.26 -6.68 -2.56
C ASN A 47 -16.58 -5.92 -1.28
N ILE A 48 -16.78 -4.62 -1.40
CA ILE A 48 -17.26 -3.76 -0.33
C ILE A 48 -18.51 -3.01 -0.79
N GLN A 49 -19.38 -2.71 0.15
CA GLN A 49 -20.60 -1.94 -0.11
C GLN A 49 -20.50 -0.57 0.56
N ILE A 50 -20.74 0.48 -0.23
CA ILE A 50 -20.70 1.88 0.21
C ILE A 50 -21.92 2.57 -0.38
N ASP A 51 -22.75 3.18 0.46
CA ASP A 51 -23.97 3.90 0.06
C ASP A 51 -24.85 3.08 -0.92
N GLY A 52 -24.99 1.79 -0.63
CA GLY A 52 -25.77 0.86 -1.45
C GLY A 52 -25.10 0.41 -2.75
N LYS A 53 -23.95 0.96 -3.10
CA LYS A 53 -23.18 0.57 -4.30
C LYS A 53 -22.12 -0.47 -3.95
N VAL A 54 -21.93 -1.47 -4.82
CA VAL A 54 -20.92 -2.51 -4.63
C VAL A 54 -19.69 -2.19 -5.45
N PHE A 55 -18.55 -2.06 -4.75
CA PHE A 55 -17.23 -1.84 -5.32
C PHE A 55 -16.41 -3.13 -5.18
N ARG A 56 -15.77 -3.55 -6.26
CA ARG A 56 -14.78 -4.63 -6.23
C ARG A 56 -13.38 -4.01 -6.14
N ILE A 57 -12.73 -4.20 -5.01
CA ILE A 57 -11.35 -3.78 -4.79
C ILE A 57 -10.41 -4.91 -5.16
N GLN A 58 -9.51 -4.64 -6.08
CA GLN A 58 -8.41 -5.53 -6.44
C GLN A 58 -7.12 -4.96 -5.86
N ILE A 59 -6.37 -5.77 -5.12
CA ILE A 59 -5.08 -5.39 -4.56
C ILE A 59 -4.00 -6.26 -5.17
N TRP A 60 -2.98 -5.62 -5.70
CA TRP A 60 -1.84 -6.24 -6.33
C TRP A 60 -0.61 -5.98 -5.47
N ASP A 61 -0.13 -7.03 -4.78
CA ASP A 61 1.11 -7.02 -4.00
C ASP A 61 2.28 -7.32 -4.92
N THR A 62 3.24 -6.39 -4.99
CA THR A 62 4.39 -6.50 -5.89
C THR A 62 5.65 -6.92 -5.14
N ALA A 63 6.53 -7.68 -5.81
CA ALA A 63 7.85 -7.99 -5.28
C ALA A 63 8.67 -6.71 -5.05
N GLY A 64 9.29 -6.60 -3.88
CA GLY A 64 10.11 -5.45 -3.50
C GLY A 64 11.58 -5.54 -3.92
N GLN A 65 12.00 -6.65 -4.53
CA GLN A 65 13.37 -6.81 -5.00
C GLN A 65 13.57 -6.12 -6.36
N GLU A 66 14.72 -5.48 -6.56
CA GLU A 66 15.05 -4.75 -7.78
C GLU A 66 15.01 -5.66 -9.02
N THR A 67 15.37 -6.93 -8.87
CA THR A 67 15.34 -7.94 -9.94
C THR A 67 13.97 -8.14 -10.56
N PHE A 68 12.88 -7.86 -9.81
CA PHE A 68 11.50 -8.00 -10.27
C PHE A 68 10.87 -6.68 -10.75
N ARG A 69 11.56 -5.55 -10.66
CA ARG A 69 11.01 -4.23 -11.05
C ARG A 69 10.50 -4.18 -12.50
N SER A 70 11.18 -4.85 -13.42
CA SER A 70 10.74 -4.90 -14.82
C SER A 70 9.40 -5.61 -14.99
N ILE A 71 9.15 -6.67 -14.22
CA ILE A 71 7.89 -7.40 -14.21
C ILE A 71 6.79 -6.59 -13.56
N THR A 72 7.08 -5.91 -12.45
CA THR A 72 6.09 -5.15 -11.68
C THR A 72 5.61 -3.89 -12.37
N ARG A 73 6.38 -3.32 -13.30
CA ARG A 73 6.00 -2.10 -14.06
C ARG A 73 4.65 -2.19 -14.75
N ALA A 74 4.29 -3.36 -15.29
CA ALA A 74 3.01 -3.55 -15.96
C ALA A 74 1.79 -3.37 -15.04
N TYR A 75 1.97 -3.57 -13.73
CA TYR A 75 0.89 -3.53 -12.75
C TYR A 75 0.52 -2.13 -12.27
N TYR A 76 1.35 -1.12 -12.57
CA TYR A 76 1.03 0.29 -12.27
C TYR A 76 -0.11 0.84 -13.12
N LYS A 77 -0.30 0.29 -14.32
CA LYS A 77 -1.36 0.74 -15.24
C LYS A 77 -2.75 0.57 -14.63
N ASN A 78 -3.60 1.57 -14.82
CA ASN A 78 -4.99 1.59 -14.38
C ASN A 78 -5.16 1.51 -12.86
N SER A 79 -4.10 1.69 -12.07
CA SER A 79 -4.24 1.77 -10.62
C SER A 79 -4.85 3.11 -10.22
N VAL A 80 -5.83 3.05 -9.32
CA VAL A 80 -6.47 4.25 -8.75
C VAL A 80 -5.82 4.64 -7.43
N CYS A 81 -5.17 3.71 -6.77
CA CYS A 81 -4.44 3.94 -5.52
C CYS A 81 -3.15 3.12 -5.46
N ALA A 82 -2.10 3.71 -4.90
CA ALA A 82 -0.83 3.06 -4.62
C ALA A 82 -0.44 3.24 -3.15
N PHE A 83 -0.28 2.12 -2.44
CA PHE A 83 0.31 2.10 -1.11
C PHE A 83 1.82 1.99 -1.25
N VAL A 84 2.55 2.99 -0.79
CA VAL A 84 4.01 3.04 -0.78
C VAL A 84 4.49 2.75 0.63
N VAL A 85 5.02 1.56 0.85
CA VAL A 85 5.26 1.00 2.19
C VAL A 85 6.73 1.03 2.55
N TYR A 86 7.04 1.47 3.77
CA TYR A 86 8.35 1.36 4.39
C TYR A 86 8.25 0.78 5.80
N ASP A 87 9.36 0.30 6.32
CA ASP A 87 9.52 -0.20 7.68
C ASP A 87 10.09 0.90 8.57
N ILE A 88 9.37 1.32 9.62
CA ILE A 88 9.80 2.40 10.50
C ILE A 88 11.11 2.08 11.24
N SER A 89 11.44 0.79 11.38
CA SER A 89 12.65 0.30 12.03
C SER A 89 13.83 0.07 11.07
N ASN A 90 13.68 0.48 9.80
CA ASN A 90 14.72 0.34 8.79
C ASN A 90 14.80 1.59 7.91
N ARG A 91 15.74 2.46 8.22
CA ARG A 91 15.99 3.74 7.53
C ARG A 91 16.15 3.57 6.03
N ALA A 92 16.87 2.55 5.57
CA ALA A 92 17.13 2.33 4.15
C ALA A 92 15.83 2.18 3.35
N THR A 93 14.80 1.52 3.92
CA THR A 93 13.50 1.35 3.25
C THR A 93 12.75 2.66 3.09
N PHE A 94 12.95 3.63 3.98
CA PHE A 94 12.39 4.97 3.86
C PHE A 94 13.17 5.81 2.84
N ASP A 95 14.49 5.73 2.83
CA ASP A 95 15.33 6.46 1.88
C ASP A 95 15.01 6.04 0.43
N ASN A 96 14.67 4.77 0.21
CA ASN A 96 14.26 4.24 -1.09
C ASN A 96 12.83 4.65 -1.52
N ILE A 97 12.00 5.19 -0.61
CA ILE A 97 10.62 5.62 -0.94
C ILE A 97 10.58 6.61 -2.09
N LYS A 98 11.57 7.50 -2.20
CA LYS A 98 11.64 8.46 -3.29
C LYS A 98 11.61 7.78 -4.65
N SER A 99 12.38 6.72 -4.85
CA SER A 99 12.41 5.98 -6.12
C SER A 99 11.09 5.26 -6.42
N TRP A 100 10.41 4.73 -5.40
CA TRP A 100 9.10 4.12 -5.55
C TRP A 100 8.02 5.13 -5.93
N VAL A 101 8.06 6.32 -5.33
CA VAL A 101 7.14 7.43 -5.67
C VAL A 101 7.38 7.91 -7.10
N GLU A 102 8.63 8.04 -7.53
CA GLU A 102 9.00 8.43 -8.90
C GLU A 102 8.49 7.40 -9.92
N ASP A 103 8.67 6.10 -9.67
CA ASP A 103 8.14 5.04 -10.51
C ASP A 103 6.61 5.09 -10.57
N CYS A 104 5.95 5.28 -9.42
CA CYS A 104 4.50 5.40 -9.37
C CYS A 104 3.99 6.59 -10.21
N LYS A 105 4.58 7.76 -10.04
CA LYS A 105 4.21 8.98 -10.82
C LYS A 105 4.41 8.79 -12.32
N ARG A 106 5.44 8.03 -12.72
CA ARG A 106 5.78 7.80 -14.12
C ARG A 106 4.91 6.73 -14.79
N LEU A 107 4.54 5.68 -14.06
CA LEU A 107 3.93 4.46 -14.61
C LEU A 107 2.43 4.35 -14.36
N SER A 108 1.91 5.05 -13.35
CA SER A 108 0.47 5.09 -13.01
C SER A 108 -0.25 6.24 -13.73
N PRO A 109 -1.60 6.21 -13.77
CA PRO A 109 -2.37 7.38 -14.16
C PRO A 109 -2.02 8.61 -13.30
N LYS A 110 -2.07 9.81 -13.88
CA LYS A 110 -1.78 11.07 -13.13
C LYS A 110 -2.73 11.33 -11.96
N THR A 111 -3.90 10.71 -11.99
CA THR A 111 -4.92 10.80 -10.94
C THR A 111 -4.73 9.79 -9.81
N VAL A 112 -3.69 8.94 -9.86
CA VAL A 112 -3.44 7.94 -8.83
C VAL A 112 -3.31 8.58 -7.45
N LEU A 113 -4.06 8.06 -6.47
CA LEU A 113 -3.91 8.44 -5.08
C LEU A 113 -2.72 7.67 -4.49
N MET A 114 -1.73 8.38 -3.99
CA MET A 114 -0.61 7.75 -3.28
C MET A 114 -0.81 7.85 -1.78
N VAL A 115 -0.55 6.74 -1.09
CA VAL A 115 -0.61 6.65 0.37
C VAL A 115 0.74 6.15 0.88
N LEU A 116 1.44 6.97 1.64
CA LEU A 116 2.67 6.56 2.32
C LEU A 116 2.32 5.79 3.59
N VAL A 117 2.88 4.60 3.74
CA VAL A 117 2.60 3.71 4.86
C VAL A 117 3.87 3.40 5.63
N GLY A 118 3.99 3.92 6.85
CA GLY A 118 4.99 3.49 7.82
C GLY A 118 4.48 2.28 8.58
N ASN A 119 5.05 1.12 8.30
CA ASN A 119 4.63 -0.16 8.89
C ASN A 119 5.52 -0.57 10.06
N LYS A 120 5.08 -1.57 10.82
CA LYS A 120 5.75 -2.20 11.97
C LYS A 120 5.90 -1.26 13.18
N ILE A 121 4.88 -0.44 13.46
CA ILE A 121 4.88 0.45 14.64
C ILE A 121 4.94 -0.29 15.98
N ASP A 122 4.83 -1.61 15.99
CA ASP A 122 5.13 -2.46 17.15
C ASP A 122 6.64 -2.51 17.48
N LEU A 123 7.49 -2.14 16.53
CA LEU A 123 8.93 -2.00 16.72
C LEU A 123 9.34 -0.57 17.12
N GLU A 124 8.49 0.14 17.89
CA GLU A 124 8.71 1.53 18.28
C GLU A 124 10.07 1.77 18.96
N GLU A 125 10.52 0.83 19.78
CA GLU A 125 11.84 0.88 20.45
C GLU A 125 13.03 0.82 19.46
N ARG A 126 12.77 0.34 18.24
CA ARG A 126 13.76 0.25 17.16
C ARG A 126 13.50 1.26 16.04
N ARG A 127 12.63 2.23 16.29
CA ARG A 127 12.27 3.23 15.28
C ARG A 127 13.49 4.01 14.81
N GLU A 128 13.72 4.00 13.51
CA GLU A 128 14.75 4.80 12.82
C GLU A 128 14.16 5.97 12.01
N VAL A 129 12.87 5.90 11.70
CA VAL A 129 12.13 6.92 10.95
C VAL A 129 11.03 7.49 11.83
N SER A 130 11.11 8.77 12.18
CA SER A 130 10.11 9.42 13.00
C SER A 130 8.77 9.59 12.26
N TYR A 131 7.68 9.67 13.02
CA TYR A 131 6.35 9.99 12.46
C TYR A 131 6.40 11.31 11.67
N ASN A 132 7.10 12.31 12.21
CA ASN A 132 7.19 13.63 11.61
C ASN A 132 7.90 13.61 10.24
N GLU A 133 8.99 12.85 10.10
CA GLU A 133 9.69 12.68 8.82
C GLU A 133 8.76 12.08 7.76
N GLY A 134 8.03 11.00 8.10
CA GLY A 134 7.08 10.38 7.19
C GLY A 134 5.95 11.34 6.80
N SER A 135 5.39 12.06 7.77
CA SER A 135 4.33 13.03 7.56
C SER A 135 4.76 14.20 6.65
N ILE A 136 5.94 14.76 6.90
CA ILE A 136 6.50 15.84 6.07
C ILE A 136 6.77 15.36 4.65
N PHE A 137 7.35 14.16 4.49
CA PHE A 137 7.59 13.59 3.16
C PHE A 137 6.28 13.40 2.39
N ALA A 138 5.26 12.84 3.03
CA ALA A 138 3.96 12.64 2.41
C ALA A 138 3.32 13.96 1.98
N GLN A 139 3.32 14.96 2.86
CA GLN A 139 2.78 16.29 2.57
C GLN A 139 3.47 16.95 1.36
N LYS A 140 4.80 16.91 1.31
CA LYS A 140 5.59 17.48 0.20
C LYS A 140 5.32 16.80 -1.14
N ASN A 141 4.91 15.53 -1.11
CA ASN A 141 4.63 14.73 -2.32
C ASN A 141 3.15 14.61 -2.66
N GLY A 142 2.25 15.29 -1.93
CA GLY A 142 0.80 15.24 -2.14
C GLY A 142 0.20 13.86 -1.82
N MET A 143 0.78 13.14 -0.85
CA MET A 143 0.38 11.81 -0.43
C MET A 143 -0.42 11.86 0.86
N LEU A 144 -1.30 10.89 1.08
CA LEU A 144 -1.81 10.60 2.42
C LEU A 144 -0.72 9.88 3.23
N PHE A 145 -0.74 10.03 4.55
CA PHE A 145 0.23 9.39 5.43
C PHE A 145 -0.42 8.53 6.49
N LEU A 146 0.14 7.35 6.70
CA LEU A 146 -0.34 6.37 7.67
C LEU A 146 0.82 5.69 8.39
N ASN A 147 0.70 5.54 9.72
CA ASN A 147 1.49 4.59 10.49
C ASN A 147 0.60 3.42 10.90
N VAL A 148 1.01 2.20 10.59
CA VAL A 148 0.17 1.01 10.78
C VAL A 148 0.92 -0.10 11.51
N ARG A 149 0.15 -0.90 12.26
CA ARG A 149 0.56 -2.16 12.86
C ARG A 149 -0.28 -3.28 12.28
N LEU A 150 0.21 -3.90 11.23
CA LEU A 150 -0.52 -4.96 10.52
C LEU A 150 -0.76 -6.19 11.41
N LYS A 151 0.13 -6.46 12.37
CA LYS A 151 0.01 -7.57 13.32
C LYS A 151 -1.31 -7.50 14.11
N LEU A 152 -1.84 -6.31 14.41
CA LEU A 152 -3.07 -6.12 15.18
C LEU A 152 -4.34 -5.85 14.36
N GLY A 153 -4.26 -5.71 13.05
CA GLY A 153 -5.43 -5.54 12.17
C GLY A 153 -6.20 -4.22 12.28
N ILE A 154 -5.75 -3.29 13.10
CA ILE A 154 -6.59 -2.20 13.63
C ILE A 154 -6.87 -1.06 12.64
N MET A 155 -6.16 -0.90 11.53
CA MET A 155 -6.26 0.34 10.76
C MET A 155 -6.52 0.23 9.25
N LEU A 156 -6.37 -0.93 8.64
CA LEU A 156 -6.40 -1.02 7.17
C LEU A 156 -7.78 -0.68 6.58
N ASN A 157 -8.85 -1.15 7.20
CA ASN A 157 -10.22 -0.92 6.72
C ASN A 157 -10.61 0.57 6.79
N LYS A 158 -10.19 1.28 7.85
CA LYS A 158 -10.50 2.70 8.07
C LYS A 158 -9.80 3.60 7.05
N PHE A 159 -8.65 3.19 6.56
CA PHE A 159 -7.82 3.96 5.63
C PHE A 159 -8.14 3.67 4.17
N LEU A 160 -8.46 2.43 3.84
CA LEU A 160 -9.08 2.09 2.56
C LEU A 160 -10.36 2.88 2.36
N TRP A 161 -11.16 3.02 3.43
CA TRP A 161 -12.35 3.85 3.42
C TRP A 161 -12.02 5.31 3.10
N LYS A 162 -11.03 5.90 3.75
CA LYS A 162 -10.63 7.29 3.52
C LYS A 162 -10.06 7.52 2.11
N ALA A 163 -9.34 6.54 1.57
CA ALA A 163 -8.89 6.56 0.17
C ALA A 163 -10.09 6.45 -0.79
N LEU A 164 -11.08 5.62 -0.47
CA LEU A 164 -12.28 5.41 -1.27
C LEU A 164 -13.25 6.59 -1.21
N GLU A 165 -13.38 7.28 -0.09
CA GLU A 165 -14.22 8.48 0.04
C GLU A 165 -13.91 9.53 -1.03
N LYS A 166 -12.65 9.63 -1.44
CA LYS A 166 -12.23 10.56 -2.49
C LYS A 166 -12.77 10.18 -3.87
N PHE A 167 -12.94 8.87 -4.13
CA PHE A 167 -13.48 8.37 -5.41
C PHE A 167 -15.01 8.26 -5.43
N ILE A 168 -15.66 8.32 -4.28
CA ILE A 168 -17.11 8.18 -4.16
C ILE A 168 -17.81 9.54 -4.24
N LYS A 169 -17.10 10.61 -3.85
CA LYS A 169 -17.62 12.00 -3.86
C LYS A 169 -17.46 12.73 -5.19
N GLU A 170 -16.73 12.14 -6.14
CA GLU A 170 -16.65 12.57 -7.54
C GLU A 170 -17.62 11.73 -8.41
#